data_76c02d9db44b609ebd2a0f00a0190031
#
_entry.id   76c02d9db44b609ebd2a0f00a0190031
#
_cell.length_a   1.000
_cell.length_b   1.000
_cell.length_c   1.000
_cell.angle_alpha   90.00
_cell.angle_beta   90.00
_cell.angle_gamma   90.00
#
_symmetry.space_group_name_H-M   'P 1'
#
loop_
_entity.id
_entity.type
_entity.pdbx_description
1 polymer ?
#
loop_
_entity_poly.entity_id
_entity_poly.type
_entity_poly.pdbx_seq_one_letter_code
_entity_poly.pdbx_strand_id
1 'polypeptide(L)'
;MRATLKDVAQRAGVSSATVSYVLNGKQSVSEKTKQWVLEAVRQLDYVPDLNARGLSMRDSKLIGVVVPQTEPGERLMFQNTFYSEVLGSIEYYARQNGYHILISATDANESYLTLAKQRNLDGIIVIGMYPNEFYQQMKESQIPIVLIDSYCNDYYYHNIRIDDAYGSYMATRYILQNGHREIAFLVGRLQENGVMKKRLAGYQKALAEFGVPYQPDYVLEGQIDYESGVQHARAIVERHLPVTAAVATADILAIGAMKGFYELGLRI
;
A
#
# COMPACT_ATOMS: atom_id res chain seq x y z
N MET A 1 -25.28 21.95 19.76
CA MET A 1 -24.35 21.28 20.70
C MET A 1 -24.49 19.77 20.45
N ARG A 2 -23.42 19.01 20.32
CA ARG A 2 -23.49 17.56 20.07
C ARG A 2 -23.97 16.86 21.36
N ALA A 3 -24.99 16.00 21.28
CA ALA A 3 -25.47 15.26 22.44
C ALA A 3 -24.37 14.38 23.04
N THR A 4 -24.35 14.25 24.35
CA THR A 4 -23.38 13.44 25.10
C THR A 4 -24.03 12.16 25.62
N LEU A 5 -23.22 11.20 26.05
CA LEU A 5 -23.69 9.97 26.69
C LEU A 5 -24.51 10.28 27.98
N LYS A 6 -24.18 11.40 28.67
CA LYS A 6 -24.93 11.86 29.84
C LYS A 6 -26.34 12.34 29.45
N ASP A 7 -26.47 13.05 28.34
CA ASP A 7 -27.76 13.53 27.85
C ASP A 7 -28.69 12.37 27.49
N VAL A 8 -28.14 11.32 26.86
CA VAL A 8 -28.87 10.08 26.58
C VAL A 8 -29.31 9.39 27.88
N ALA A 9 -28.43 9.30 28.86
CA ALA A 9 -28.73 8.70 30.16
C ALA A 9 -29.85 9.46 30.89
N GLN A 10 -29.79 10.78 30.89
CA GLN A 10 -30.82 11.66 31.49
C GLN A 10 -32.16 11.50 30.74
N ARG A 11 -32.15 11.47 29.41
CA ARG A 11 -33.34 11.34 28.57
C ARG A 11 -34.01 9.97 28.71
N ALA A 12 -33.21 8.90 28.87
CA ALA A 12 -33.72 7.52 29.05
C ALA A 12 -34.05 7.18 30.52
N GLY A 13 -33.73 8.07 31.47
CA GLY A 13 -33.97 7.82 32.91
C GLY A 13 -33.11 6.70 33.50
N VAL A 14 -31.86 6.54 33.00
CA VAL A 14 -30.97 5.47 33.44
C VAL A 14 -29.53 6.04 33.71
N SER A 15 -28.67 5.20 34.26
CA SER A 15 -27.25 5.60 34.44
C SER A 15 -26.48 5.61 33.13
N SER A 16 -25.41 6.42 33.04
CA SER A 16 -24.49 6.40 31.89
C SER A 16 -23.87 5.02 31.67
N ALA A 17 -23.66 4.24 32.73
CA ALA A 17 -23.19 2.84 32.62
C ALA A 17 -24.23 1.95 31.92
N THR A 18 -25.51 2.13 32.24
CA THR A 18 -26.61 1.39 31.56
C THR A 18 -26.68 1.73 30.08
N VAL A 19 -26.56 3.02 29.71
CA VAL A 19 -26.51 3.43 28.30
C VAL A 19 -25.33 2.76 27.61
N SER A 20 -24.14 2.78 28.21
CA SER A 20 -22.95 2.11 27.68
C SER A 20 -23.16 0.61 27.49
N TYR A 21 -23.82 -0.09 28.42
CA TYR A 21 -24.11 -1.52 28.31
C TYR A 21 -25.06 -1.82 27.15
N VAL A 22 -26.10 -1.01 26.97
CA VAL A 22 -27.04 -1.15 25.86
C VAL A 22 -26.34 -0.94 24.52
N LEU A 23 -25.57 0.14 24.39
CA LEU A 23 -24.86 0.48 23.15
C LEU A 23 -23.75 -0.53 22.78
N ASN A 24 -23.23 -1.25 23.79
CA ASN A 24 -22.20 -2.28 23.61
C ASN A 24 -22.77 -3.71 23.54
N GLY A 25 -24.08 -3.88 23.48
CA GLY A 25 -24.76 -5.18 23.31
C GLY A 25 -24.60 -6.13 24.49
N LYS A 26 -24.29 -5.65 25.71
CA LYS A 26 -24.22 -6.52 26.91
C LYS A 26 -25.60 -6.99 27.32
N GLN A 27 -25.74 -8.28 27.53
CA GLN A 27 -27.03 -8.95 27.81
C GLN A 27 -27.64 -8.67 29.22
N SER A 28 -26.97 -7.88 30.05
CA SER A 28 -27.39 -7.63 31.46
C SER A 28 -28.50 -6.58 31.63
N VAL A 29 -29.12 -6.11 30.54
CA VAL A 29 -30.14 -5.04 30.58
C VAL A 29 -31.48 -5.59 30.06
N SER A 30 -32.61 -5.25 30.73
CA SER A 30 -33.91 -5.65 30.30
C SER A 30 -34.29 -5.08 28.91
N GLU A 31 -35.07 -5.81 28.12
CA GLU A 31 -35.51 -5.34 26.79
C GLU A 31 -36.25 -3.99 26.87
N LYS A 32 -37.01 -3.76 27.91
CA LYS A 32 -37.69 -2.49 28.14
C LYS A 32 -36.70 -1.32 28.32
N THR A 33 -35.66 -1.52 29.12
CA THR A 33 -34.61 -0.52 29.32
C THR A 33 -33.79 -0.28 28.04
N LYS A 34 -33.56 -1.34 27.28
CA LYS A 34 -32.86 -1.25 25.98
C LYS A 34 -33.64 -0.38 24.99
N GLN A 35 -34.96 -0.58 24.91
CA GLN A 35 -35.81 0.23 24.03
C GLN A 35 -35.81 1.71 24.42
N TRP A 36 -35.90 2.03 25.73
CA TRP A 36 -35.83 3.43 26.20
C TRP A 36 -34.49 4.11 25.83
N VAL A 37 -33.40 3.40 26.00
CA VAL A 37 -32.07 3.94 25.63
C VAL A 37 -31.96 4.16 24.12
N LEU A 38 -32.40 3.18 23.30
CA LEU A 38 -32.34 3.31 21.83
C LEU A 38 -33.25 4.44 21.32
N GLU A 39 -34.39 4.65 21.96
CA GLU A 39 -35.30 5.74 21.63
C GLU A 39 -34.67 7.12 21.99
N ALA A 40 -34.05 7.24 23.17
CA ALA A 40 -33.34 8.44 23.57
C ALA A 40 -32.15 8.74 22.62
N VAL A 41 -31.42 7.73 22.17
CA VAL A 41 -30.34 7.86 21.17
C VAL A 41 -30.88 8.45 19.86
N ARG A 42 -32.01 7.94 19.36
CA ARG A 42 -32.64 8.46 18.13
C ARG A 42 -33.13 9.88 18.29
N GLN A 43 -33.82 10.20 19.39
CA GLN A 43 -34.37 11.53 19.64
C GLN A 43 -33.29 12.63 19.78
N LEU A 44 -32.14 12.26 20.30
CA LEU A 44 -31.01 13.17 20.50
C LEU A 44 -30.01 13.15 19.36
N ASP A 45 -30.26 12.36 18.31
CA ASP A 45 -29.30 12.13 17.23
C ASP A 45 -27.89 11.83 17.77
N TYR A 46 -27.85 11.03 18.84
CA TYR A 46 -26.60 10.73 19.53
C TYR A 46 -25.80 9.69 18.77
N VAL A 47 -24.63 10.07 18.33
CA VAL A 47 -23.62 9.16 17.75
C VAL A 47 -22.56 8.88 18.81
N PRO A 48 -22.35 7.61 19.20
CA PRO A 48 -21.30 7.25 20.14
C PRO A 48 -19.92 7.77 19.65
N ASP A 49 -19.18 8.43 20.52
CA ASP A 49 -17.83 8.82 20.21
C ASP A 49 -16.92 7.57 20.23
N LEU A 50 -16.36 7.23 19.07
CA LEU A 50 -15.46 6.09 18.93
C LEU A 50 -14.21 6.23 19.78
N ASN A 51 -13.74 7.48 20.01
CA ASN A 51 -12.59 7.75 20.88
C ASN A 51 -12.92 7.48 22.37
N ALA A 52 -14.14 7.82 22.81
CA ALA A 52 -14.59 7.50 24.16
C ALA A 52 -14.85 5.99 24.36
N ARG A 53 -15.19 5.28 23.29
CA ARG A 53 -15.33 3.82 23.28
C ARG A 53 -13.98 3.12 23.37
N GLY A 54 -12.97 3.59 22.68
CA GLY A 54 -11.60 3.04 22.69
C GLY A 54 -10.91 3.13 24.05
N LEU A 55 -11.28 4.09 24.90
CA LEU A 55 -10.79 4.18 26.28
C LEU A 55 -11.37 3.11 27.21
N SER A 56 -12.53 2.54 26.90
CA SER A 56 -13.19 1.49 27.70
C SER A 56 -13.10 0.09 27.10
N MET A 57 -12.85 -0.02 25.79
CA MET A 57 -12.61 -1.27 25.05
C MET A 57 -11.24 -1.12 24.37
N ARG A 58 -10.35 -2.12 24.56
CA ARG A 58 -9.01 -2.15 23.93
C ARG A 58 -9.03 -2.34 22.41
N ASP A 59 -10.16 -2.13 21.75
CA ASP A 59 -10.40 -2.45 20.34
C ASP A 59 -11.03 -1.21 19.66
N SER A 60 -10.25 -0.48 18.89
CA SER A 60 -10.69 0.73 18.18
C SER A 60 -11.39 0.44 16.86
N LYS A 61 -11.24 -0.78 16.35
CA LYS A 61 -11.66 -1.16 14.99
C LYS A 61 -11.00 -0.32 13.90
N LEU A 62 -9.79 0.16 14.15
CA LEU A 62 -9.06 1.01 13.24
C LEU A 62 -7.68 0.40 12.92
N ILE A 63 -7.41 0.21 11.64
CA ILE A 63 -6.13 -0.27 11.10
C ILE A 63 -5.44 0.90 10.40
N GLY A 64 -4.18 1.14 10.75
CA GLY A 64 -3.34 2.10 10.05
C GLY A 64 -2.77 1.49 8.77
N VAL A 65 -2.77 2.25 7.67
CA VAL A 65 -2.09 1.87 6.44
C VAL A 65 -1.08 2.94 6.09
N VAL A 66 0.18 2.56 6.09
CA VAL A 66 1.31 3.46 5.80
C VAL A 66 1.75 3.23 4.36
N VAL A 67 1.73 4.30 3.58
CA VAL A 67 2.15 4.29 2.17
C VAL A 67 3.40 5.15 2.04
N PRO A 68 4.47 4.68 1.34
CA PRO A 68 5.69 5.46 1.21
C PRO A 68 5.43 6.73 0.40
N GLN A 69 6.01 7.82 0.86
CA GLN A 69 6.18 9.03 0.09
C GLN A 69 7.60 9.02 -0.47
N THR A 70 7.73 8.85 -1.77
CA THR A 70 9.04 8.65 -2.42
C THR A 70 9.85 9.93 -2.54
N GLU A 71 9.19 11.09 -2.58
CA GLU A 71 9.86 12.40 -2.62
C GLU A 71 9.10 13.41 -1.73
N PRO A 72 9.80 14.28 -1.00
CA PRO A 72 9.18 15.31 -0.17
C PRO A 72 8.27 16.21 -1.02
N GLY A 73 7.03 16.38 -0.62
CA GLY A 73 6.06 17.25 -1.30
C GLY A 73 5.31 16.60 -2.47
N GLU A 74 5.61 15.37 -2.85
CA GLU A 74 4.81 14.64 -3.84
C GLU A 74 3.46 14.16 -3.27
N ARG A 75 2.49 14.01 -4.18
CA ARG A 75 1.18 13.43 -3.82
C ARG A 75 1.36 11.95 -3.48
N LEU A 76 0.50 11.45 -2.59
CA LEU A 76 0.37 10.02 -2.35
C LEU A 76 0.40 9.25 -3.68
N MET A 77 1.12 8.12 -3.73
CA MET A 77 1.36 7.33 -4.95
C MET A 77 0.09 6.66 -5.52
N PHE A 78 -1.07 7.32 -5.41
CA PHE A 78 -2.34 6.82 -5.96
C PHE A 78 -2.36 6.74 -7.49
N GLN A 79 -1.41 7.35 -8.17
CA GLN A 79 -1.25 7.20 -9.62
C GLN A 79 -0.65 5.84 -10.00
N ASN A 80 0.04 5.17 -9.08
CA ASN A 80 0.52 3.82 -9.28
C ASN A 80 -0.62 2.83 -8.96
N THR A 81 -1.08 2.10 -9.96
CA THR A 81 -2.19 1.14 -9.86
C THR A 81 -1.95 0.08 -8.79
N PHE A 82 -0.70 -0.32 -8.54
CA PHE A 82 -0.35 -1.26 -7.46
C PHE A 82 -0.85 -0.77 -6.09
N TYR A 83 -0.56 0.49 -5.73
CA TYR A 83 -0.98 1.01 -4.42
C TYR A 83 -2.50 1.15 -4.33
N SER A 84 -3.16 1.62 -5.39
CA SER A 84 -4.62 1.78 -5.39
C SER A 84 -5.36 0.44 -5.28
N GLU A 85 -4.88 -0.61 -5.93
CA GLU A 85 -5.46 -1.95 -5.86
C GLU A 85 -5.21 -2.61 -4.48
N VAL A 86 -4.00 -2.49 -3.95
CA VAL A 86 -3.68 -2.99 -2.61
C VAL A 86 -4.53 -2.28 -1.55
N LEU A 87 -4.64 -0.94 -1.61
CA LEU A 87 -5.47 -0.16 -0.68
C LEU A 87 -6.95 -0.52 -0.81
N GLY A 88 -7.46 -0.68 -2.03
CA GLY A 88 -8.84 -1.11 -2.26
C GLY A 88 -9.13 -2.50 -1.68
N SER A 89 -8.18 -3.43 -1.82
CA SER A 89 -8.28 -4.77 -1.23
C SER A 89 -8.24 -4.73 0.30
N ILE A 90 -7.33 -3.94 0.89
CA ILE A 90 -7.25 -3.76 2.34
C ILE A 90 -8.55 -3.16 2.88
N GLU A 91 -9.10 -2.12 2.25
CA GLU A 91 -10.38 -1.51 2.65
C GLU A 91 -11.50 -2.53 2.62
N TYR A 92 -11.63 -3.25 1.51
CA TYR A 92 -12.68 -4.23 1.34
C TYR A 92 -12.68 -5.28 2.46
N TYR A 93 -11.54 -5.91 2.72
CA TYR A 93 -11.44 -6.94 3.75
C TYR A 93 -11.53 -6.37 5.18
N ALA A 94 -10.97 -5.20 5.44
CA ALA A 94 -11.12 -4.52 6.73
C ALA A 94 -12.60 -4.26 7.04
N ARG A 95 -13.34 -3.68 6.10
CA ARG A 95 -14.77 -3.38 6.23
C ARG A 95 -15.62 -4.65 6.42
N GLN A 96 -15.31 -5.75 5.72
CA GLN A 96 -16.00 -7.04 5.91
C GLN A 96 -15.82 -7.58 7.34
N ASN A 97 -14.72 -7.25 8.00
CA ASN A 97 -14.43 -7.66 9.37
C ASN A 97 -14.74 -6.58 10.41
N GLY A 98 -15.48 -5.53 10.04
CA GLY A 98 -15.90 -4.45 10.94
C GLY A 98 -14.76 -3.51 11.35
N TYR A 99 -13.70 -3.43 10.55
CA TYR A 99 -12.61 -2.47 10.71
C TYR A 99 -12.75 -1.30 9.73
N HIS A 100 -12.18 -0.17 10.11
CA HIS A 100 -11.94 0.97 9.24
C HIS A 100 -10.44 1.13 8.99
N ILE A 101 -10.07 1.80 7.92
CA ILE A 101 -8.67 2.09 7.63
C ILE A 101 -8.36 3.58 7.80
N LEU A 102 -7.17 3.87 8.32
CA LEU A 102 -6.57 5.19 8.37
C LEU A 102 -5.33 5.19 7.49
N ILE A 103 -5.41 5.82 6.32
CA ILE A 103 -4.28 5.91 5.39
C ILE A 103 -3.45 7.13 5.74
N SER A 104 -2.15 6.94 5.86
CA SER A 104 -1.18 8.03 6.05
C SER A 104 0.01 7.81 5.14
N ALA A 105 0.40 8.86 4.43
CA ALA A 105 1.74 8.93 3.88
C ALA A 105 2.70 9.31 5.01
N THR A 106 3.85 8.68 5.05
CA THR A 106 4.92 9.13 5.92
C THR A 106 6.21 9.19 5.11
N ASP A 107 6.92 10.28 5.28
CA ASP A 107 8.34 10.28 4.96
C ASP A 107 9.10 9.59 6.10
N ALA A 108 10.34 9.20 5.84
CA ALA A 108 11.15 8.42 6.78
C ALA A 108 11.44 9.15 8.11
N ASN A 109 11.07 10.41 8.23
CA ASN A 109 11.42 11.29 9.35
C ASN A 109 10.25 11.53 10.32
N GLU A 110 9.02 11.14 9.97
CA GLU A 110 7.87 11.31 10.85
C GLU A 110 7.61 10.06 11.71
N SER A 111 7.42 10.26 13.00
CA SER A 111 7.07 9.16 13.91
C SER A 111 5.62 8.73 13.73
N TYR A 112 5.39 7.81 12.79
CA TYR A 112 4.08 7.19 12.59
C TYR A 112 3.54 6.52 13.87
N LEU A 113 4.44 6.06 14.74
CA LEU A 113 4.08 5.47 16.04
C LEU A 113 3.32 6.44 16.94
N THR A 114 3.65 7.71 16.89
CA THR A 114 2.91 8.73 17.65
C THR A 114 1.46 8.82 17.18
N LEU A 115 1.24 8.86 15.87
CA LEU A 115 -0.09 8.83 15.28
C LEU A 115 -0.84 7.55 15.64
N ALA A 116 -0.17 6.39 15.51
CA ALA A 116 -0.75 5.09 15.83
C ALA A 116 -1.23 5.00 17.30
N LYS A 117 -0.41 5.48 18.24
CA LYS A 117 -0.76 5.57 19.68
C LYS A 117 -1.89 6.56 19.94
N GLN A 118 -1.83 7.76 19.35
CA GLN A 118 -2.87 8.79 19.50
C GLN A 118 -4.23 8.33 18.97
N ARG A 119 -4.26 7.50 17.94
CA ARG A 119 -5.47 6.97 17.31
C ARG A 119 -5.88 5.61 17.83
N ASN A 120 -5.14 5.00 18.78
CA ASN A 120 -5.37 3.65 19.30
C ASN A 120 -5.54 2.62 18.18
N LEU A 121 -4.62 2.57 17.23
CA LEU A 121 -4.70 1.61 16.13
C LEU A 121 -4.58 0.17 16.65
N ASP A 122 -5.45 -0.72 16.17
CA ASP A 122 -5.44 -2.15 16.51
C ASP A 122 -4.36 -2.91 15.73
N GLY A 123 -3.92 -2.37 14.60
CA GLY A 123 -2.88 -2.93 13.76
C GLY A 123 -2.36 -1.93 12.74
N ILE A 124 -1.21 -2.22 12.15
CA ILE A 124 -0.58 -1.38 11.14
C ILE A 124 -0.20 -2.25 9.94
N ILE A 125 -0.53 -1.80 8.74
CA ILE A 125 -0.05 -2.35 7.48
C ILE A 125 0.92 -1.32 6.88
N VAL A 126 2.15 -1.73 6.63
CA VAL A 126 3.18 -0.91 6.00
C VAL A 126 3.39 -1.40 4.58
N ILE A 127 3.17 -0.55 3.59
CA ILE A 127 3.32 -0.90 2.18
C ILE A 127 4.62 -0.28 1.65
N GLY A 128 5.41 -1.08 0.91
CA GLY A 128 6.63 -0.63 0.29
C GLY A 128 7.84 -0.61 1.22
N MET A 129 8.86 0.16 0.84
CA MET A 129 10.17 0.13 1.47
C MET A 129 10.46 1.40 2.26
N TYR A 130 11.09 1.21 3.42
CA TYR A 130 11.52 2.27 4.33
C TYR A 130 12.96 2.03 4.78
N PRO A 131 13.65 3.05 5.31
CA PRO A 131 14.95 2.89 5.95
C PRO A 131 14.89 1.91 7.13
N ASN A 132 16.03 1.29 7.46
CA ASN A 132 16.10 0.32 8.56
C ASN A 132 15.70 0.93 9.92
N GLU A 133 15.97 2.19 10.13
CA GLU A 133 15.62 2.95 11.33
C GLU A 133 14.11 2.98 11.56
N PHE A 134 13.32 3.10 10.49
CA PHE A 134 11.86 3.05 10.54
C PHE A 134 11.40 1.70 11.10
N TYR A 135 11.93 0.59 10.60
CA TYR A 135 11.55 -0.74 11.09
C TYR A 135 11.98 -0.96 12.54
N GLN A 136 13.15 -0.45 12.96
CA GLN A 136 13.58 -0.55 14.36
C GLN A 136 12.65 0.21 15.31
N GLN A 137 12.26 1.43 14.94
CA GLN A 137 11.27 2.21 15.71
C GLN A 137 9.92 1.50 15.81
N MET A 138 9.47 0.89 14.71
CA MET A 138 8.19 0.16 14.68
C MET A 138 8.19 -1.07 15.61
N LYS A 139 9.33 -1.72 15.84
CA LYS A 139 9.46 -2.83 16.82
C LYS A 139 9.15 -2.42 18.26
N GLU A 140 9.39 -1.17 18.62
CA GLU A 140 9.10 -0.67 19.96
C GLU A 140 7.58 -0.54 20.21
N SER A 141 6.77 -0.59 19.16
CA SER A 141 5.33 -0.62 19.27
C SER A 141 4.86 -2.02 19.64
N GLN A 142 3.92 -2.12 20.57
CA GLN A 142 3.23 -3.39 20.85
C GLN A 142 2.05 -3.63 19.88
N ILE A 143 1.93 -2.82 18.83
CA ILE A 143 0.87 -2.90 17.84
C ILE A 143 1.26 -3.98 16.80
N PRO A 144 0.38 -4.91 16.44
CA PRO A 144 0.65 -5.86 15.36
C PRO A 144 0.95 -5.17 14.04
N ILE A 145 2.02 -5.59 13.34
CA ILE A 145 2.48 -4.96 12.10
C ILE A 145 2.65 -6.02 11.02
N VAL A 146 2.09 -5.74 9.83
CA VAL A 146 2.29 -6.53 8.63
C VAL A 146 2.95 -5.64 7.57
N LEU A 147 3.96 -6.16 6.91
CA LEU A 147 4.64 -5.51 5.79
C LEU A 147 4.11 -6.06 4.47
N ILE A 148 3.91 -5.20 3.48
CA ILE A 148 3.57 -5.56 2.10
C ILE A 148 4.62 -4.96 1.17
N ASP A 149 5.16 -5.80 0.29
CA ASP A 149 6.18 -5.40 -0.71
C ASP A 149 7.41 -4.73 -0.08
N SER A 150 7.81 -5.23 1.08
CA SER A 150 8.98 -4.77 1.83
C SER A 150 10.09 -5.81 1.81
N TYR A 151 11.35 -5.36 1.66
CA TYR A 151 12.53 -6.23 1.74
C TYR A 151 13.20 -6.21 3.13
N CYS A 152 12.47 -5.82 4.16
CA CYS A 152 12.89 -6.01 5.54
C CYS A 152 13.03 -7.51 5.83
N ASN A 153 14.24 -7.96 6.16
CA ASN A 153 14.54 -9.38 6.47
C ASN A 153 14.43 -9.69 7.96
N ASP A 154 13.81 -8.81 8.73
CA ASP A 154 13.63 -9.00 10.15
C ASP A 154 12.47 -9.97 10.42
N TYR A 155 12.76 -11.10 11.06
CA TYR A 155 11.78 -12.14 11.43
C TYR A 155 10.70 -11.68 12.42
N TYR A 156 10.83 -10.50 12.98
CA TYR A 156 9.81 -9.91 13.83
C TYR A 156 8.52 -9.59 13.06
N TYR A 157 8.64 -9.30 11.75
CA TYR A 157 7.51 -8.88 10.93
C TYR A 157 6.95 -10.00 10.07
N HIS A 158 5.62 -10.08 9.98
CA HIS A 158 4.98 -10.77 8.88
C HIS A 158 5.13 -9.94 7.62
N ASN A 159 5.73 -10.52 6.58
CA ASN A 159 6.00 -9.83 5.33
C ASN A 159 5.36 -10.58 4.16
N ILE A 160 4.50 -9.89 3.41
CA ILE A 160 3.83 -10.38 2.22
C ILE A 160 4.52 -9.75 1.01
N ARG A 161 5.14 -10.58 0.17
CA ARG A 161 5.87 -10.12 -1.03
C ARG A 161 5.81 -11.17 -2.13
N ILE A 162 6.08 -10.72 -3.36
CA ILE A 162 6.32 -11.59 -4.52
C ILE A 162 7.82 -11.75 -4.75
N ASP A 163 8.21 -12.71 -5.60
CA ASP A 163 9.58 -12.84 -6.06
C ASP A 163 9.79 -11.98 -7.32
N ASP A 164 10.15 -10.72 -7.11
CA ASP A 164 10.38 -9.75 -8.18
C ASP A 164 11.49 -10.15 -9.15
N ALA A 165 12.56 -10.78 -8.63
CA ALA A 165 13.65 -11.25 -9.46
C ALA A 165 13.19 -12.40 -10.36
N TYR A 166 12.43 -13.35 -9.80
CA TYR A 166 11.92 -14.47 -10.56
C TYR A 166 10.88 -14.06 -11.60
N GLY A 167 9.97 -13.13 -11.26
CA GLY A 167 8.99 -12.58 -12.21
C GLY A 167 9.66 -11.93 -13.42
N SER A 168 10.66 -11.09 -13.19
CA SER A 168 11.43 -10.44 -14.27
C SER A 168 12.28 -11.44 -15.07
N TYR A 169 12.87 -12.42 -14.39
CA TYR A 169 13.56 -13.53 -15.04
C TYR A 169 12.63 -14.29 -15.98
N MET A 170 11.43 -14.64 -15.54
CA MET A 170 10.46 -15.37 -16.38
C MET A 170 10.05 -14.58 -17.62
N ALA A 171 9.75 -13.28 -17.47
CA ALA A 171 9.39 -12.40 -18.58
C ALA A 171 10.53 -12.30 -19.61
N THR A 172 11.75 -12.07 -19.14
CA THR A 172 12.94 -11.98 -20.01
C THR A 172 13.24 -13.30 -20.70
N ARG A 173 13.18 -14.40 -19.96
CA ARG A 173 13.37 -15.75 -20.49
C ARG A 173 12.37 -16.08 -21.61
N TYR A 174 11.10 -15.70 -21.43
CA TYR A 174 10.09 -15.88 -22.47
C TYR A 174 10.47 -15.20 -23.79
N ILE A 175 10.93 -13.95 -23.71
CA ILE A 175 11.39 -13.19 -24.89
C ILE A 175 12.61 -13.86 -25.53
N LEU A 176 13.58 -14.31 -24.73
CA LEU A 176 14.77 -15.02 -25.21
C LEU A 176 14.42 -16.35 -25.88
N GLN A 177 13.44 -17.09 -25.37
CA GLN A 177 12.93 -18.33 -25.97
C GLN A 177 12.26 -18.10 -27.34
N ASN A 178 11.69 -16.90 -27.56
CA ASN A 178 11.15 -16.47 -28.85
C ASN A 178 12.21 -15.94 -29.83
N GLY A 179 13.50 -16.08 -29.49
CA GLY A 179 14.60 -15.80 -30.43
C GLY A 179 15.18 -14.40 -30.33
N HIS A 180 14.61 -13.49 -29.52
CA HIS A 180 15.18 -12.15 -29.31
C HIS A 180 16.49 -12.22 -28.53
N ARG A 181 17.44 -11.35 -28.87
CA ARG A 181 18.74 -11.23 -28.18
C ARG A 181 19.05 -9.78 -27.77
N GLU A 182 18.57 -8.83 -28.55
CA GLU A 182 18.68 -7.39 -28.28
C GLU A 182 17.39 -6.93 -27.59
N ILE A 183 17.42 -6.89 -26.26
CA ILE A 183 16.20 -6.71 -25.42
C ILE A 183 16.38 -5.48 -24.54
N ALA A 184 15.53 -4.47 -24.69
CA ALA A 184 15.50 -3.32 -23.78
C ALA A 184 14.85 -3.71 -22.44
N PHE A 185 15.28 -3.04 -21.36
CA PHE A 185 14.70 -3.18 -20.02
C PHE A 185 14.19 -1.82 -19.55
N LEU A 186 12.85 -1.66 -19.53
CA LEU A 186 12.19 -0.42 -19.15
C LEU A 186 11.89 -0.45 -17.66
N VAL A 187 12.53 0.40 -16.89
CA VAL A 187 12.55 0.26 -15.44
C VAL A 187 12.32 1.61 -14.73
N GLY A 188 11.69 1.55 -13.55
CA GLY A 188 11.65 2.68 -12.63
C GLY A 188 13.03 2.98 -12.02
N ARG A 189 13.14 4.03 -11.20
CA ARG A 189 14.41 4.42 -10.56
C ARG A 189 15.06 3.26 -9.81
N LEU A 190 16.33 3.02 -10.10
CA LEU A 190 17.15 1.95 -9.52
C LEU A 190 17.69 2.37 -8.16
N GLN A 191 16.85 2.29 -7.12
CA GLN A 191 17.27 2.57 -5.75
C GLN A 191 18.01 1.36 -5.16
N GLU A 192 18.99 1.64 -4.27
CA GLU A 192 19.71 0.58 -3.57
C GLU A 192 18.75 -0.24 -2.71
N ASN A 193 18.85 -1.58 -2.80
CA ASN A 193 17.92 -2.54 -2.20
C ASN A 193 16.45 -2.46 -2.67
N GLY A 194 16.14 -1.68 -3.71
CA GLY A 194 14.78 -1.50 -4.23
C GLY A 194 14.26 -2.68 -5.06
N VAL A 195 12.94 -2.73 -5.22
CA VAL A 195 12.22 -3.69 -6.09
C VAL A 195 12.80 -3.68 -7.51
N MET A 196 13.09 -2.50 -8.06
CA MET A 196 13.59 -2.37 -9.43
C MET A 196 14.97 -3.01 -9.62
N LYS A 197 15.86 -2.97 -8.62
CA LYS A 197 17.14 -3.71 -8.65
C LYS A 197 16.94 -5.22 -8.63
N LYS A 198 15.91 -5.72 -7.92
CA LYS A 198 15.59 -7.16 -7.95
C LYS A 198 15.10 -7.59 -9.33
N ARG A 199 14.23 -6.78 -9.95
CA ARG A 199 13.75 -7.03 -11.31
C ARG A 199 14.90 -6.98 -12.32
N LEU A 200 15.80 -6.01 -12.21
CA LEU A 200 17.01 -5.95 -13.04
C LEU A 200 17.90 -7.20 -12.87
N ALA A 201 18.08 -7.68 -11.65
CA ALA A 201 18.84 -8.90 -11.40
C ALA A 201 18.20 -10.14 -12.08
N GLY A 202 16.87 -10.20 -12.10
CA GLY A 202 16.14 -11.25 -12.83
C GLY A 202 16.37 -11.20 -14.34
N TYR A 203 16.31 -9.98 -14.93
CA TYR A 203 16.63 -9.75 -16.33
C TYR A 203 18.06 -10.18 -16.65
N GLN A 204 19.05 -9.72 -15.88
CA GLN A 204 20.47 -10.09 -16.06
C GLN A 204 20.69 -11.60 -15.95
N LYS A 205 20.02 -12.27 -15.00
CA LYS A 205 20.11 -13.73 -14.82
C LYS A 205 19.61 -14.46 -16.07
N ALA A 206 18.48 -14.03 -16.64
CA ALA A 206 17.94 -14.64 -17.86
C ALA A 206 18.88 -14.47 -19.07
N LEU A 207 19.45 -13.25 -19.25
CA LEU A 207 20.43 -13.03 -20.31
C LEU A 207 21.64 -13.95 -20.16
N ALA A 208 22.20 -14.05 -18.95
CA ALA A 208 23.36 -14.90 -18.67
C ALA A 208 23.08 -16.38 -18.97
N GLU A 209 21.89 -16.91 -18.61
CA GLU A 209 21.49 -18.28 -18.89
C GLU A 209 21.47 -18.60 -20.41
N PHE A 210 21.08 -17.60 -21.22
CA PHE A 210 21.03 -17.74 -22.68
C PHE A 210 22.32 -17.30 -23.39
N GLY A 211 23.38 -16.98 -22.65
CA GLY A 211 24.66 -16.54 -23.21
C GLY A 211 24.60 -15.19 -23.91
N VAL A 212 23.61 -14.35 -23.56
CA VAL A 212 23.45 -12.99 -24.11
C VAL A 212 24.20 -11.99 -23.23
N PRO A 213 25.13 -11.18 -23.76
CA PRO A 213 25.83 -10.18 -22.99
C PRO A 213 24.87 -9.11 -22.44
N TYR A 214 25.04 -8.76 -21.19
CA TYR A 214 24.32 -7.62 -20.59
C TYR A 214 24.84 -6.32 -21.15
N GLN A 215 23.93 -5.46 -21.64
CA GLN A 215 24.23 -4.14 -22.17
C GLN A 215 23.61 -3.07 -21.29
N PRO A 216 24.40 -2.28 -20.54
CA PRO A 216 23.87 -1.21 -19.68
C PRO A 216 23.02 -0.18 -20.45
N ASP A 217 23.38 0.10 -21.71
CA ASP A 217 22.67 1.08 -22.57
C ASP A 217 21.23 0.66 -22.89
N TYR A 218 20.88 -0.64 -22.74
CA TYR A 218 19.53 -1.14 -22.96
C TYR A 218 18.64 -1.03 -21.72
N VAL A 219 19.20 -0.58 -20.60
CA VAL A 219 18.44 -0.29 -19.37
C VAL A 219 18.00 1.16 -19.38
N LEU A 220 16.70 1.36 -19.53
CA LEU A 220 16.09 2.69 -19.63
C LEU A 220 15.39 3.01 -18.31
N GLU A 221 16.01 3.87 -17.52
CA GLU A 221 15.55 4.26 -16.19
C GLU A 221 14.64 5.49 -16.27
N GLY A 222 13.51 5.47 -15.54
CA GLY A 222 12.56 6.60 -15.47
C GLY A 222 11.68 6.53 -14.22
N GLN A 223 10.55 7.21 -14.26
CA GLN A 223 9.48 7.02 -13.28
C GLN A 223 8.61 5.80 -13.66
N ILE A 224 7.81 5.30 -12.71
CA ILE A 224 6.81 4.25 -13.01
C ILE A 224 5.52 4.94 -13.43
N ASP A 225 5.51 5.52 -14.60
CA ASP A 225 4.38 6.20 -15.18
C ASP A 225 4.30 6.02 -16.71
N TYR A 226 3.18 6.44 -17.27
CA TYR A 226 2.91 6.36 -18.70
C TYR A 226 3.91 7.19 -19.53
N GLU A 227 4.22 8.40 -19.07
CA GLU A 227 5.07 9.34 -19.80
C GLU A 227 6.51 8.82 -19.90
N SER A 228 7.05 8.25 -18.83
CA SER A 228 8.36 7.59 -18.86
C SER A 228 8.39 6.44 -19.87
N GLY A 229 7.30 5.67 -19.99
CA GLY A 229 7.19 4.65 -21.04
C GLY A 229 7.31 5.25 -22.45
N VAL A 230 6.61 6.36 -22.74
CA VAL A 230 6.72 7.08 -24.02
C VAL A 230 8.15 7.57 -24.26
N GLN A 231 8.79 8.15 -23.23
CA GLN A 231 10.17 8.64 -23.33
C GLN A 231 11.17 7.50 -23.57
N HIS A 232 10.98 6.33 -22.97
CA HIS A 232 11.81 5.15 -23.22
C HIS A 232 11.75 4.72 -24.70
N ALA A 233 10.55 4.69 -25.29
CA ALA A 233 10.41 4.37 -26.71
C ALA A 233 11.15 5.39 -27.61
N ARG A 234 11.03 6.69 -27.30
CA ARG A 234 11.76 7.73 -28.00
C ARG A 234 13.28 7.57 -27.87
N ALA A 235 13.76 7.33 -26.65
CA ALA A 235 15.18 7.14 -26.40
C ALA A 235 15.77 5.93 -27.15
N ILE A 236 15.02 4.84 -27.28
CA ILE A 236 15.41 3.66 -28.07
C ILE A 236 15.62 4.06 -29.54
N VAL A 237 14.69 4.79 -30.13
CA VAL A 237 14.75 5.19 -31.54
C VAL A 237 15.83 6.26 -31.78
N GLU A 238 15.89 7.28 -30.95
CA GLU A 238 16.86 8.39 -31.07
C GLU A 238 18.31 7.93 -30.90
N ARG A 239 18.54 6.96 -29.98
CA ARG A 239 19.87 6.38 -29.78
C ARG A 239 20.20 5.27 -30.79
N HIS A 240 19.28 4.96 -31.71
CA HIS A 240 19.45 3.87 -32.68
C HIS A 240 19.80 2.52 -32.02
N LEU A 241 19.21 2.24 -30.86
CA LEU A 241 19.49 0.97 -30.18
C LEU A 241 18.92 -0.18 -31.03
N PRO A 242 19.69 -1.25 -31.29
CA PRO A 242 19.28 -2.35 -32.17
C PRO A 242 18.29 -3.32 -31.48
N VAL A 243 17.55 -2.87 -30.48
CA VAL A 243 16.65 -3.70 -29.70
C VAL A 243 15.47 -4.18 -30.54
N THR A 244 15.10 -5.43 -30.36
CA THR A 244 14.01 -6.08 -31.08
C THR A 244 12.84 -6.46 -30.18
N ALA A 245 13.00 -6.30 -28.87
CA ALA A 245 11.96 -6.53 -27.87
C ALA A 245 12.27 -5.69 -26.61
N ALA A 246 11.29 -5.54 -25.75
CA ALA A 246 11.44 -4.87 -24.47
C ALA A 246 10.73 -5.62 -23.34
N VAL A 247 11.34 -5.64 -22.15
CA VAL A 247 10.72 -6.02 -20.89
C VAL A 247 10.44 -4.76 -20.10
N ALA A 248 9.18 -4.52 -19.76
CA ALA A 248 8.79 -3.42 -18.89
C ALA A 248 8.52 -3.93 -17.48
N THR A 249 9.03 -3.20 -16.49
CA THR A 249 8.87 -3.57 -15.08
C THR A 249 7.50 -3.25 -14.49
N ALA A 250 6.65 -2.53 -15.23
CA ALA A 250 5.27 -2.23 -14.86
C ALA A 250 4.42 -2.06 -16.13
N ASP A 251 3.14 -2.44 -16.07
CA ASP A 251 2.19 -2.34 -17.18
C ASP A 251 2.08 -0.93 -17.73
N ILE A 252 2.07 0.07 -16.84
CA ILE A 252 1.96 1.48 -17.24
C ILE A 252 3.16 1.93 -18.10
N LEU A 253 4.37 1.43 -17.81
CA LEU A 253 5.55 1.66 -18.64
C LEU A 253 5.42 0.98 -20.00
N ALA A 254 4.90 -0.26 -20.02
CA ALA A 254 4.68 -1.00 -21.27
C ALA A 254 3.67 -0.28 -22.17
N ILE A 255 2.53 0.15 -21.61
CA ILE A 255 1.48 0.87 -22.34
C ILE A 255 2.03 2.20 -22.89
N GLY A 256 2.80 2.95 -22.09
CA GLY A 256 3.46 4.16 -22.54
C GLY A 256 4.46 3.90 -23.66
N ALA A 257 5.30 2.86 -23.54
CA ALA A 257 6.25 2.50 -24.58
C ALA A 257 5.57 2.08 -25.89
N MET A 258 4.51 1.28 -25.81
CA MET A 258 3.70 0.90 -26.98
C MET A 258 3.15 2.15 -27.70
N LYS A 259 2.62 3.12 -26.96
CA LYS A 259 2.16 4.38 -27.51
C LYS A 259 3.29 5.19 -28.16
N GLY A 260 4.44 5.28 -27.49
CA GLY A 260 5.63 5.97 -28.01
C GLY A 260 6.12 5.35 -29.32
N PHE A 261 6.24 4.03 -29.41
CA PHE A 261 6.60 3.35 -30.66
C PHE A 261 5.59 3.56 -31.76
N TYR A 262 4.29 3.51 -31.45
CA TYR A 262 3.23 3.78 -32.42
C TYR A 262 3.33 5.21 -32.99
N GLU A 263 3.56 6.25 -32.16
CA GLU A 263 3.75 7.63 -32.60
C GLU A 263 4.97 7.82 -33.50
N LEU A 264 5.99 6.98 -33.32
CA LEU A 264 7.20 6.96 -34.15
C LEU A 264 7.04 6.09 -35.42
N GLY A 265 5.84 5.59 -35.70
CA GLY A 265 5.54 4.81 -36.89
C GLY A 265 6.06 3.36 -36.83
N LEU A 266 6.44 2.88 -35.65
CA LEU A 266 6.88 1.50 -35.47
C LEU A 266 5.68 0.59 -35.16
N ARG A 267 5.75 -0.63 -35.68
CA ARG A 267 4.77 -1.68 -35.38
C ARG A 267 5.29 -2.58 -34.26
N ILE A 268 4.42 -2.86 -33.32
CA ILE A 268 4.70 -3.78 -32.20
C ILE A 268 3.93 -5.09 -32.43
#